data_49a795db0ad73c2bbb005e263ae8ca98
#
_entry.id   49a795db0ad73c2bbb005e263ae8ca98
#
_cell.length_a   1.000
_cell.length_b   1.000
_cell.length_c   1.000
_cell.angle_alpha   90.00
_cell.angle_beta   90.00
_cell.angle_gamma   90.00
#
_symmetry.space_group_name_H-M   'P 1'
#
loop_
_entity.id
_entity.type
_entity.pdbx_description
1 polymer ?
#
loop_
_entity_poly.entity_id
_entity_poly.type
_entity_poly.pdbx_seq_one_letter_code
_entity_poly.pdbx_strand_id
1 'polypeptide(L)'
;CCGYESCEKMAFAIYNGFNKKENCIHFVKDIVEEEKKRALELADEIKAEKDAMEKQQENIKTTVETVNDLFVSLYDSVDDMVNGNESNATECSAVSEEIGNVSEFCEKLTGRMQEIDMLLESMAENNQEVVSIAAQTNLLALNANIEAARAGEAGRGFAVVADEINKLAMNSKDTASRSTESQAKVKESIVEIIKDADELANVVNDTGNRIQNLAAATEEIAASSNVILSAANSVKSTLEQL
;
A
#
# COMPACT_ATOMS: atom_id res chain seq x y z
N CYS A 1 -30.83 -77.78 -54.21
CA CYS A 1 -30.78 -76.84 -53.11
C CYS A 1 -32.08 -76.03 -52.91
N CYS A 2 -32.73 -75.40 -53.90
CA CYS A 2 -33.99 -74.67 -53.75
C CYS A 2 -35.19 -75.42 -54.35
N GLY A 3 -35.04 -76.71 -54.66
CA GLY A 3 -36.09 -77.57 -55.20
C GLY A 3 -36.32 -77.43 -56.70
N TYR A 4 -35.55 -76.59 -57.38
CA TYR A 4 -35.60 -76.42 -58.83
C TYR A 4 -34.32 -77.00 -59.50
N GLU A 5 -34.47 -77.52 -60.71
CA GLU A 5 -33.36 -78.17 -61.45
C GLU A 5 -32.25 -77.11 -61.89
N SER A 6 -32.66 -75.84 -62.02
CA SER A 6 -31.67 -74.77 -62.37
C SER A 6 -32.17 -73.44 -61.80
N CYS A 7 -31.19 -72.48 -61.65
CA CYS A 7 -31.49 -71.09 -61.27
C CYS A 7 -32.39 -70.39 -62.22
N GLU A 8 -32.35 -70.71 -63.51
CA GLU A 8 -33.22 -70.18 -64.55
C GLU A 8 -34.70 -70.61 -64.35
N LYS A 9 -34.94 -71.87 -63.97
CA LYS A 9 -36.31 -72.40 -63.63
C LYS A 9 -36.80 -71.75 -62.34
N MET A 10 -35.98 -71.52 -61.40
CA MET A 10 -36.28 -70.75 -60.14
C MET A 10 -36.67 -69.30 -60.49
N ALA A 11 -35.87 -68.62 -61.29
CA ALA A 11 -36.18 -67.25 -61.74
C ALA A 11 -37.53 -67.14 -62.50
N PHE A 12 -37.80 -68.09 -63.38
CA PHE A 12 -39.05 -68.20 -64.05
C PHE A 12 -40.24 -68.42 -63.11
N ALA A 13 -40.10 -69.26 -62.09
CA ALA A 13 -41.12 -69.48 -61.07
C ALA A 13 -41.35 -68.22 -60.23
N ILE A 14 -40.33 -67.49 -59.86
CA ILE A 14 -40.45 -66.18 -59.14
C ILE A 14 -41.12 -65.15 -60.03
N TYR A 15 -40.73 -65.01 -61.30
CA TYR A 15 -41.31 -64.07 -62.22
C TYR A 15 -42.82 -64.30 -62.44
N ASN A 16 -43.24 -65.58 -62.50
CA ASN A 16 -44.66 -65.95 -62.68
C ASN A 16 -45.42 -66.01 -61.36
N GLY A 17 -44.86 -65.65 -60.22
CA GLY A 17 -45.57 -65.64 -58.94
C GLY A 17 -45.70 -67.00 -58.25
N PHE A 18 -45.09 -68.07 -58.79
CA PHE A 18 -45.11 -69.41 -58.23
C PHE A 18 -44.16 -69.62 -57.09
N ASN A 19 -43.19 -68.69 -56.89
CA ASN A 19 -42.27 -68.75 -55.79
C ASN A 19 -41.83 -67.32 -55.39
N LYS A 20 -41.12 -67.18 -54.24
CA LYS A 20 -40.59 -65.91 -53.74
C LYS A 20 -39.06 -65.89 -53.78
N LYS A 21 -38.42 -64.69 -53.86
CA LYS A 21 -36.99 -64.51 -53.89
C LYS A 21 -36.32 -65.08 -52.66
N GLU A 22 -36.95 -64.93 -51.50
CA GLU A 22 -36.49 -65.39 -50.17
C GLU A 22 -36.33 -66.93 -50.07
N ASN A 23 -36.92 -67.68 -51.04
CA ASN A 23 -36.71 -69.12 -51.13
C ASN A 23 -35.50 -69.51 -52.00
N CYS A 24 -34.84 -68.57 -52.62
CA CYS A 24 -33.58 -68.80 -53.36
C CYS A 24 -32.37 -68.81 -52.43
N ILE A 25 -31.70 -69.95 -52.33
CA ILE A 25 -30.55 -70.07 -51.46
C ILE A 25 -29.38 -69.11 -51.81
N HIS A 26 -29.19 -68.81 -53.08
CA HIS A 26 -28.17 -67.83 -53.52
C HIS A 26 -28.57 -66.43 -53.14
N PHE A 27 -29.81 -66.04 -53.32
CA PHE A 27 -30.34 -64.73 -52.88
C PHE A 27 -30.26 -64.52 -51.38
N VAL A 28 -30.66 -65.56 -50.59
CA VAL A 28 -30.55 -65.50 -49.14
C VAL A 28 -29.09 -65.46 -48.72
N LYS A 29 -28.18 -66.20 -49.37
CA LYS A 29 -26.75 -66.17 -49.05
C LYS A 29 -26.17 -64.80 -49.29
N ASP A 30 -26.46 -64.15 -50.41
CA ASP A 30 -25.96 -62.82 -50.76
C ASP A 30 -26.47 -61.78 -49.75
N ILE A 31 -27.74 -61.81 -49.34
CA ILE A 31 -28.27 -60.94 -48.27
C ILE A 31 -27.53 -61.19 -46.94
N VAL A 32 -27.37 -62.43 -46.54
CA VAL A 32 -26.67 -62.77 -45.27
C VAL A 32 -25.24 -62.32 -45.31
N GLU A 33 -24.52 -62.44 -46.42
CA GLU A 33 -23.15 -61.96 -46.58
C GLU A 33 -23.10 -60.41 -46.50
N GLU A 34 -24.05 -59.72 -47.11
CA GLU A 34 -24.13 -58.24 -47.08
C GLU A 34 -24.48 -57.76 -45.64
N GLU A 35 -25.44 -58.37 -44.96
CA GLU A 35 -25.80 -58.06 -43.56
C GLU A 35 -24.58 -58.32 -42.61
N LYS A 36 -23.88 -59.49 -42.84
CA LYS A 36 -22.67 -59.76 -42.07
C LYS A 36 -21.59 -58.71 -42.26
N LYS A 37 -21.38 -58.23 -43.49
CA LYS A 37 -20.43 -57.17 -43.80
C LYS A 37 -20.79 -55.86 -43.11
N ARG A 38 -22.09 -55.47 -43.20
CA ARG A 38 -22.61 -54.26 -42.48
C ARG A 38 -22.46 -54.39 -40.96
N ALA A 39 -22.72 -55.57 -40.40
CA ALA A 39 -22.57 -55.81 -38.98
C ALA A 39 -21.08 -55.72 -38.51
N LEU A 40 -20.13 -56.13 -39.34
CA LEU A 40 -18.72 -56.02 -39.06
C LEU A 40 -18.26 -54.54 -39.16
N GLU A 41 -18.69 -53.79 -40.18
CA GLU A 41 -18.40 -52.36 -40.34
C GLU A 41 -18.95 -51.57 -39.13
N LEU A 42 -20.18 -51.82 -38.70
CA LEU A 42 -20.79 -51.21 -37.52
C LEU A 42 -20.07 -51.57 -36.23
N ALA A 43 -19.63 -52.80 -36.09
CA ALA A 43 -18.84 -53.21 -34.91
C ALA A 43 -17.50 -52.52 -34.81
N ASP A 44 -16.85 -52.27 -35.96
CA ASP A 44 -15.57 -51.50 -36.01
C ASP A 44 -15.80 -50.04 -35.68
N GLU A 45 -16.89 -49.41 -36.16
CA GLU A 45 -17.27 -48.04 -35.81
C GLU A 45 -17.55 -47.89 -34.31
N ILE A 46 -18.38 -48.81 -33.75
CA ILE A 46 -18.67 -48.79 -32.29
C ILE A 46 -17.41 -48.96 -31.47
N LYS A 47 -16.46 -49.80 -31.90
CA LYS A 47 -15.21 -49.97 -31.23
C LYS A 47 -14.35 -48.71 -31.27
N ALA A 48 -14.28 -48.06 -32.44
CA ALA A 48 -13.52 -46.80 -32.59
C ALA A 48 -14.14 -45.67 -31.73
N GLU A 49 -15.48 -45.54 -31.69
CA GLU A 49 -16.16 -44.59 -30.80
C GLU A 49 -15.93 -44.89 -29.33
N LYS A 50 -15.95 -46.15 -28.92
CA LYS A 50 -15.62 -46.55 -27.54
C LYS A 50 -14.21 -46.19 -27.15
N ASP A 51 -13.22 -46.50 -27.98
CA ASP A 51 -11.82 -46.16 -27.74
C ASP A 51 -11.61 -44.63 -27.66
N ALA A 52 -12.30 -43.86 -28.49
CA ALA A 52 -12.29 -42.40 -28.43
C ALA A 52 -12.93 -41.84 -27.13
N MET A 53 -14.04 -42.46 -26.72
CA MET A 53 -14.73 -42.08 -25.46
C MET A 53 -13.87 -42.41 -24.22
N GLU A 54 -13.23 -43.56 -24.17
CA GLU A 54 -12.31 -43.93 -23.10
C GLU A 54 -11.14 -42.95 -23.00
N LYS A 55 -10.55 -42.55 -24.12
CA LYS A 55 -9.50 -41.56 -24.16
C LYS A 55 -9.98 -40.17 -23.69
N GLN A 56 -11.19 -39.79 -24.07
CA GLN A 56 -11.79 -38.52 -23.62
C GLN A 56 -12.02 -38.54 -22.10
N GLN A 57 -12.50 -39.65 -21.55
CA GLN A 57 -12.74 -39.83 -20.13
C GLN A 57 -11.43 -39.71 -19.32
N GLU A 58 -10.33 -40.31 -19.80
CA GLU A 58 -9.02 -40.16 -19.17
C GLU A 58 -8.51 -38.72 -19.21
N ASN A 59 -8.70 -38.03 -20.33
CA ASN A 59 -8.36 -36.60 -20.42
C ASN A 59 -9.16 -35.76 -19.43
N ILE A 60 -10.46 -36.01 -19.28
CA ILE A 60 -11.32 -35.33 -18.32
C ILE A 60 -10.81 -35.56 -16.90
N LYS A 61 -10.51 -36.81 -16.53
CA LYS A 61 -9.98 -37.16 -15.23
C LYS A 61 -8.68 -36.42 -14.92
N THR A 62 -7.71 -36.42 -15.83
CA THR A 62 -6.44 -35.69 -15.68
C THR A 62 -6.66 -34.19 -15.53
N THR A 63 -7.62 -33.63 -16.26
CA THR A 63 -7.99 -32.20 -16.16
C THR A 63 -8.57 -31.89 -14.78
N VAL A 64 -9.47 -32.74 -14.26
CA VAL A 64 -10.07 -32.58 -12.93
C VAL A 64 -8.99 -32.64 -11.83
N GLU A 65 -8.05 -33.60 -11.93
CA GLU A 65 -6.92 -33.68 -11.00
C GLU A 65 -6.08 -32.41 -11.01
N THR A 66 -5.71 -31.92 -12.21
CA THR A 66 -4.95 -30.66 -12.36
C THR A 66 -5.70 -29.46 -11.78
N VAL A 67 -7.00 -29.35 -12.01
CA VAL A 67 -7.82 -28.25 -11.46
C VAL A 67 -7.91 -28.34 -9.94
N ASN A 68 -7.99 -29.52 -9.35
CA ASN A 68 -7.94 -29.69 -7.90
C ASN A 68 -6.62 -29.20 -7.30
N ASP A 69 -5.48 -29.50 -7.91
CA ASP A 69 -4.18 -29.01 -7.47
C ASP A 69 -4.09 -27.48 -7.56
N LEU A 70 -4.67 -26.88 -8.61
CA LEU A 70 -4.77 -25.43 -8.73
C LEU A 70 -5.63 -24.81 -7.63
N PHE A 71 -6.72 -25.48 -7.20
CA PHE A 71 -7.53 -25.00 -6.07
C PHE A 71 -6.76 -25.01 -4.76
N VAL A 72 -5.95 -26.06 -4.48
CA VAL A 72 -5.10 -26.08 -3.29
C VAL A 72 -4.19 -24.85 -3.29
N SER A 73 -3.49 -24.58 -4.39
CA SER A 73 -2.60 -23.41 -4.52
C SER A 73 -3.35 -22.10 -4.41
N LEU A 74 -4.59 -22.02 -4.91
CA LEU A 74 -5.44 -20.84 -4.81
C LEU A 74 -5.85 -20.57 -3.36
N TYR A 75 -6.28 -21.60 -2.61
CA TYR A 75 -6.63 -21.45 -1.19
C TYR A 75 -5.44 -20.98 -0.37
N ASP A 76 -4.25 -21.56 -0.56
CA ASP A 76 -3.02 -21.13 0.11
C ASP A 76 -2.70 -19.66 -0.21
N SER A 77 -2.82 -19.26 -1.49
CA SER A 77 -2.57 -17.87 -1.91
C SER A 77 -3.58 -16.87 -1.31
N VAL A 78 -4.85 -17.28 -1.17
CA VAL A 78 -5.87 -16.43 -0.54
C VAL A 78 -5.66 -16.35 0.97
N ASP A 79 -5.24 -17.42 1.62
CA ASP A 79 -4.90 -17.41 3.04
C ASP A 79 -3.72 -16.46 3.33
N ASP A 80 -2.65 -16.55 2.53
CA ASP A 80 -1.51 -15.62 2.61
C ASP A 80 -1.96 -14.15 2.40
N MET A 81 -2.88 -13.92 1.45
CA MET A 81 -3.43 -12.59 1.18
C MET A 81 -4.26 -12.07 2.36
N VAL A 82 -5.06 -12.92 3.01
CA VAL A 82 -5.85 -12.56 4.21
C VAL A 82 -4.91 -12.21 5.36
N ASN A 83 -3.91 -13.04 5.64
CA ASN A 83 -2.94 -12.82 6.70
C ASN A 83 -2.13 -11.53 6.48
N GLY A 84 -1.67 -11.29 5.24
CA GLY A 84 -0.97 -10.06 4.86
C GLY A 84 -1.86 -8.82 5.02
N ASN A 85 -3.13 -8.95 4.70
CA ASN A 85 -4.11 -7.87 4.79
C ASN A 85 -4.45 -7.52 6.26
N GLU A 86 -4.56 -8.50 7.15
CA GLU A 86 -4.71 -8.27 8.60
C GLU A 86 -3.49 -7.55 9.19
N SER A 87 -2.28 -7.93 8.74
CA SER A 87 -1.04 -7.23 9.11
C SER A 87 -1.08 -5.77 8.63
N ASN A 88 -1.49 -5.51 7.40
CA ASN A 88 -1.62 -4.15 6.86
C ASN A 88 -2.65 -3.31 7.66
N ALA A 89 -3.78 -3.88 8.04
CA ALA A 89 -4.78 -3.18 8.86
C ALA A 89 -4.22 -2.79 10.23
N THR A 90 -3.44 -3.67 10.86
CA THR A 90 -2.76 -3.41 12.13
C THR A 90 -1.73 -2.29 11.98
N GLU A 91 -0.92 -2.34 10.92
CA GLU A 91 0.09 -1.32 10.61
C GLU A 91 -0.54 0.04 10.31
N CYS A 92 -1.63 0.08 9.55
CA CYS A 92 -2.39 1.32 9.30
C CYS A 92 -2.86 1.96 10.61
N SER A 93 -3.31 1.16 11.58
CA SER A 93 -3.75 1.65 12.89
C SER A 93 -2.59 2.21 13.70
N ALA A 94 -1.44 1.53 13.72
CA ALA A 94 -0.24 1.98 14.41
C ALA A 94 0.29 3.29 13.83
N VAL A 95 0.39 3.38 12.49
CA VAL A 95 0.85 4.60 11.81
C VAL A 95 -0.14 5.76 12.03
N SER A 96 -1.46 5.49 12.09
CA SER A 96 -2.46 6.52 12.43
C SER A 96 -2.24 7.10 13.83
N GLU A 97 -1.90 6.27 14.81
CA GLU A 97 -1.57 6.73 16.16
C GLU A 97 -0.28 7.58 16.16
N GLU A 98 0.77 7.15 15.45
CA GLU A 98 2.01 7.91 15.32
C GLU A 98 1.78 9.28 14.67
N ILE A 99 0.96 9.36 13.63
CA ILE A 99 0.53 10.60 12.97
C ILE A 99 -0.12 11.55 13.98
N GLY A 100 -1.01 11.04 14.83
CA GLY A 100 -1.63 11.81 15.91
C GLY A 100 -0.60 12.38 16.88
N ASN A 101 0.35 11.57 17.30
CA ASN A 101 1.42 11.96 18.22
C ASN A 101 2.34 13.04 17.61
N VAL A 102 2.70 12.89 16.31
CA VAL A 102 3.55 13.89 15.63
C VAL A 102 2.79 15.21 15.43
N SER A 103 1.49 15.16 15.13
CA SER A 103 0.65 16.36 15.05
C SER A 103 0.62 17.14 16.36
N GLU A 104 0.37 16.45 17.48
CA GLU A 104 0.40 17.06 18.83
C GLU A 104 1.78 17.63 19.17
N PHE A 105 2.84 16.94 18.74
CA PHE A 105 4.22 17.43 18.93
C PHE A 105 4.45 18.75 18.18
N CYS A 106 4.01 18.87 16.92
CA CYS A 106 4.13 20.09 16.13
C CYS A 106 3.40 21.29 16.80
N GLU A 107 2.18 21.06 17.31
CA GLU A 107 1.43 22.08 18.03
C GLU A 107 2.15 22.53 19.31
N LYS A 108 2.66 21.58 20.12
CA LYS A 108 3.44 21.89 21.32
C LYS A 108 4.73 22.61 20.99
N LEU A 109 5.41 22.23 19.90
CA LEU A 109 6.65 22.89 19.46
C LEU A 109 6.39 24.36 19.10
N THR A 110 5.35 24.60 18.30
CA THR A 110 4.94 25.98 17.93
C THR A 110 4.61 26.80 19.17
N GLY A 111 3.85 26.26 20.11
CA GLY A 111 3.51 26.95 21.37
C GLY A 111 4.75 27.31 22.19
N ARG A 112 5.71 26.38 22.31
CA ARG A 112 6.98 26.65 23.01
C ARG A 112 7.82 27.73 22.32
N MET A 113 7.87 27.75 20.98
CA MET A 113 8.59 28.77 20.24
C MET A 113 7.97 30.18 20.45
N GLN A 114 6.64 30.25 20.55
CA GLN A 114 5.94 31.50 20.89
C GLN A 114 6.27 31.98 22.31
N GLU A 115 6.36 31.06 23.28
CA GLU A 115 6.79 31.40 24.63
C GLU A 115 8.22 31.95 24.67
N ILE A 116 9.14 31.34 23.88
CA ILE A 116 10.53 31.81 23.79
C ILE A 116 10.59 33.19 23.14
N ASP A 117 9.77 33.46 22.10
CA ASP A 117 9.71 34.79 21.45
C ASP A 117 9.28 35.88 22.46
N MET A 118 8.27 35.61 23.31
CA MET A 118 7.87 36.52 24.38
C MET A 118 8.98 36.77 25.41
N LEU A 119 9.76 35.73 25.76
CA LEU A 119 10.89 35.86 26.66
C LEU A 119 12.01 36.71 26.05
N LEU A 120 12.25 36.58 24.75
CA LEU A 120 13.24 37.40 24.03
C LEU A 120 12.80 38.89 23.99
N GLU A 121 11.54 39.19 23.85
CA GLU A 121 11.02 40.55 23.95
C GLU A 121 11.27 41.16 25.32
N SER A 122 10.98 40.45 26.40
CA SER A 122 11.29 40.86 27.77
C SER A 122 12.81 41.07 27.99
N MET A 123 13.63 40.16 27.44
CA MET A 123 15.08 40.33 27.50
C MET A 123 15.59 41.58 26.72
N ALA A 124 14.95 41.91 25.60
CA ALA A 124 15.26 43.11 24.82
C ALA A 124 14.94 44.38 25.61
N GLU A 125 13.79 44.41 26.31
CA GLU A 125 13.46 45.51 27.22
C GLU A 125 14.49 45.69 28.35
N ASN A 126 14.85 44.59 29.02
CA ASN A 126 15.88 44.58 30.07
C ASN A 126 17.23 45.05 29.55
N ASN A 127 17.67 44.62 28.38
CA ASN A 127 18.91 45.08 27.76
C ASN A 127 18.89 46.61 27.46
N GLN A 128 17.75 47.13 27.01
CA GLN A 128 17.57 48.55 26.76
C GLN A 128 17.66 49.36 28.05
N GLU A 129 17.17 48.83 29.19
CA GLU A 129 17.31 49.46 30.50
C GLU A 129 18.79 49.44 30.93
N VAL A 130 19.52 48.33 30.73
CA VAL A 130 20.97 48.28 31.00
C VAL A 130 21.75 49.28 30.19
N VAL A 131 21.42 49.45 28.91
CA VAL A 131 22.05 50.50 28.05
C VAL A 131 21.76 51.89 28.60
N SER A 132 20.55 52.16 29.08
CA SER A 132 20.16 53.45 29.69
C SER A 132 20.94 53.73 30.99
N ILE A 133 21.04 52.71 31.89
CA ILE A 133 21.79 52.78 33.13
C ILE A 133 23.28 53.06 32.84
N ALA A 134 23.84 52.33 31.89
CA ALA A 134 25.24 52.49 31.47
C ALA A 134 25.50 53.91 30.93
N ALA A 135 24.56 54.45 30.14
CA ALA A 135 24.68 55.83 29.65
C ALA A 135 24.62 56.84 30.77
N GLN A 136 23.73 56.71 31.76
CA GLN A 136 23.63 57.55 32.94
C GLN A 136 24.90 57.46 33.79
N THR A 137 25.41 56.22 34.01
CA THR A 137 26.64 55.95 34.77
C THR A 137 27.84 56.62 34.09
N ASN A 138 27.92 56.54 32.76
CA ASN A 138 28.97 57.19 31.99
C ASN A 138 28.95 58.73 32.17
N LEU A 139 27.72 59.34 32.14
CA LEU A 139 27.56 60.75 32.40
C LEU A 139 27.97 61.18 33.82
N LEU A 140 27.62 60.35 34.83
CA LEU A 140 28.03 60.57 36.21
C LEU A 140 29.54 60.47 36.38
N ALA A 141 30.18 59.51 35.75
CA ALA A 141 31.62 59.33 35.76
C ALA A 141 32.35 60.54 35.09
N LEU A 142 31.81 60.98 33.96
CA LEU A 142 32.32 62.19 33.28
C LEU A 142 32.23 63.43 34.17
N ASN A 143 31.07 63.64 34.82
CA ASN A 143 30.92 64.77 35.76
C ASN A 143 31.87 64.69 36.96
N ALA A 144 32.09 63.48 37.49
CA ALA A 144 33.06 63.23 38.57
C ALA A 144 34.49 63.50 38.10
N ASN A 145 34.87 63.11 36.87
CA ASN A 145 36.18 63.44 36.28
C ASN A 145 36.40 64.95 36.16
N ILE A 146 35.36 65.69 35.72
CA ILE A 146 35.43 67.17 35.62
C ILE A 146 35.68 67.77 37.00
N GLU A 147 34.93 67.35 38.04
CA GLU A 147 35.07 67.92 39.38
C GLU A 147 36.41 67.50 40.05
N ALA A 148 36.90 66.24 39.77
CA ALA A 148 38.25 65.84 40.21
C ALA A 148 39.35 66.68 39.58
N ALA A 149 39.25 67.01 38.30
CA ALA A 149 40.15 67.92 37.61
C ALA A 149 40.11 69.34 38.21
N ARG A 150 38.90 69.78 38.61
CA ARG A 150 38.73 71.10 39.28
C ARG A 150 39.36 71.18 40.65
N ALA A 151 39.48 70.09 41.42
CA ALA A 151 40.12 69.98 42.73
C ALA A 151 41.65 69.86 42.63
N GLY A 152 42.26 69.82 41.44
CA GLY A 152 43.69 69.77 41.22
C GLY A 152 44.37 68.55 41.85
N GLU A 153 45.51 68.73 42.55
CA GLU A 153 46.24 67.63 43.18
C GLU A 153 45.41 66.79 44.20
N ALA A 154 44.50 67.48 44.92
CA ALA A 154 43.59 66.75 45.86
C ALA A 154 42.60 65.82 45.19
N GLY A 155 42.33 66.05 43.93
CA GLY A 155 41.33 65.24 43.16
C GLY A 155 41.93 64.05 42.39
N ARG A 156 43.28 63.85 42.32
CA ARG A 156 43.92 62.80 41.48
C ARG A 156 43.36 61.41 41.71
N GLY A 157 43.19 61.01 43.00
CA GLY A 157 42.63 59.69 43.32
C GLY A 157 41.20 59.51 42.83
N PHE A 158 40.37 60.57 42.91
CA PHE A 158 38.97 60.53 42.40
C PHE A 158 38.94 60.49 40.89
N ALA A 159 39.84 61.15 40.17
CA ALA A 159 39.88 61.07 38.70
C ALA A 159 40.16 59.64 38.21
N VAL A 160 41.05 58.90 38.85
CA VAL A 160 41.35 57.51 38.49
C VAL A 160 40.08 56.60 38.68
N VAL A 161 39.39 56.79 39.79
CA VAL A 161 38.13 56.02 40.04
C VAL A 161 37.02 56.40 39.01
N ALA A 162 36.88 57.69 38.70
CA ALA A 162 35.90 58.15 37.72
C ALA A 162 36.22 57.63 36.30
N ASP A 163 37.51 57.57 35.91
CA ASP A 163 37.91 56.96 34.62
C ASP A 163 37.59 55.48 34.56
N GLU A 164 37.82 54.74 35.66
CA GLU A 164 37.47 53.29 35.71
C GLU A 164 35.96 53.04 35.66
N ILE A 165 35.13 53.90 36.33
CA ILE A 165 33.68 53.86 36.23
C ILE A 165 33.23 54.10 34.79
N ASN A 166 33.85 55.07 34.13
CA ASN A 166 33.57 55.37 32.71
C ASN A 166 33.81 54.15 31.82
N LYS A 167 34.96 53.46 31.97
CA LYS A 167 35.29 52.23 31.22
C LYS A 167 34.31 51.12 31.49
N LEU A 168 33.91 50.92 32.76
CA LEU A 168 32.89 49.91 33.13
C LEU A 168 31.54 50.20 32.52
N ALA A 169 31.10 51.44 32.48
CA ALA A 169 29.88 51.89 31.85
C ALA A 169 29.89 51.64 30.33
N MET A 170 30.99 51.96 29.66
CA MET A 170 31.16 51.70 28.23
C MET A 170 31.12 50.19 27.93
N ASN A 171 31.84 49.36 28.72
CA ASN A 171 31.85 47.91 28.58
C ASN A 171 30.45 47.30 28.82
N SER A 172 29.70 47.83 29.79
CA SER A 172 28.32 47.39 30.09
C SER A 172 27.37 47.69 28.88
N LYS A 173 27.51 48.87 28.31
CA LYS A 173 26.74 49.25 27.09
C LYS A 173 27.07 48.34 25.90
N ASP A 174 28.39 48.09 25.66
CA ASP A 174 28.81 47.20 24.57
C ASP A 174 28.27 45.78 24.76
N THR A 175 28.37 45.25 25.99
CA THR A 175 27.85 43.91 26.32
C THR A 175 26.33 43.81 26.11
N ALA A 176 25.56 44.82 26.55
CA ALA A 176 24.11 44.86 26.32
C ALA A 176 23.77 44.93 24.81
N SER A 177 24.51 45.74 24.04
CA SER A 177 24.33 45.80 22.58
C SER A 177 24.62 44.47 21.88
N ARG A 178 25.67 43.78 22.25
CA ARG A 178 26.01 42.42 21.74
C ARG A 178 24.94 41.40 22.14
N SER A 179 24.40 41.53 23.35
CA SER A 179 23.28 40.67 23.79
C SER A 179 22.06 40.86 22.90
N THR A 180 21.70 42.11 22.57
CA THR A 180 20.61 42.39 21.66
C THR A 180 20.80 41.85 20.24
N GLU A 181 22.04 41.90 19.71
CA GLU A 181 22.38 41.26 18.43
C GLU A 181 22.21 39.73 18.48
N SER A 182 22.64 39.11 19.57
CA SER A 182 22.48 37.66 19.76
C SER A 182 21.00 37.25 19.86
N GLN A 183 20.18 38.05 20.53
CA GLN A 183 18.72 37.85 20.61
C GLN A 183 18.05 37.90 19.24
N ALA A 184 18.47 38.87 18.38
CA ALA A 184 17.95 38.94 17.02
C ALA A 184 18.21 37.66 16.21
N LYS A 185 19.42 37.07 16.37
CA LYS A 185 19.74 35.79 15.71
C LYS A 185 18.89 34.63 16.24
N VAL A 186 18.67 34.59 17.57
CA VAL A 186 17.77 33.57 18.16
C VAL A 186 16.35 33.73 17.66
N LYS A 187 15.84 34.96 17.54
CA LYS A 187 14.51 35.27 17.00
C LYS A 187 14.37 34.79 15.55
N GLU A 188 15.38 34.98 14.72
CA GLU A 188 15.41 34.46 13.35
C GLU A 188 15.31 32.93 13.32
N SER A 189 16.09 32.24 14.17
CA SER A 189 16.02 30.77 14.29
C SER A 189 14.64 30.28 14.77
N ILE A 190 13.97 31.00 15.66
CA ILE A 190 12.61 30.67 16.11
C ILE A 190 11.62 30.70 14.95
N VAL A 191 11.69 31.74 14.10
CA VAL A 191 10.83 31.87 12.92
C VAL A 191 11.05 30.70 11.97
N GLU A 192 12.30 30.28 11.76
CA GLU A 192 12.61 29.10 10.93
C GLU A 192 12.03 27.82 11.54
N ILE A 193 12.20 27.60 12.86
CA ILE A 193 11.65 26.42 13.55
C ILE A 193 10.12 26.38 13.46
N ILE A 194 9.43 27.51 13.61
CA ILE A 194 7.97 27.57 13.46
C ILE A 194 7.56 27.19 12.04
N LYS A 195 8.27 27.68 11.04
CA LYS A 195 8.02 27.33 9.63
C LYS A 195 8.24 25.83 9.37
N ASP A 196 9.35 25.28 9.89
CA ASP A 196 9.64 23.84 9.73
C ASP A 196 8.56 22.98 10.42
N ALA A 197 8.06 23.42 11.59
CA ALA A 197 6.97 22.75 12.28
C ALA A 197 5.65 22.76 11.47
N ASP A 198 5.35 23.87 10.80
CA ASP A 198 4.16 23.99 9.92
C ASP A 198 4.30 23.12 8.67
N GLU A 199 5.48 23.09 8.04
CA GLU A 199 5.78 22.19 6.92
C GLU A 199 5.64 20.72 7.34
N LEU A 200 6.15 20.35 8.54
CA LEU A 200 6.01 19.00 9.09
C LEU A 200 4.52 18.67 9.34
N ALA A 201 3.73 19.56 9.89
CA ALA A 201 2.31 19.37 10.10
C ALA A 201 1.55 19.09 8.78
N ASN A 202 1.94 19.77 7.68
CA ASN A 202 1.39 19.51 6.35
C ASN A 202 1.74 18.11 5.84
N VAL A 203 2.99 17.66 6.01
CA VAL A 203 3.44 16.29 5.64
C VAL A 203 2.69 15.23 6.45
N VAL A 204 2.49 15.48 7.73
CA VAL A 204 1.74 14.60 8.65
C VAL A 204 0.30 14.45 8.19
N ASN A 205 -0.37 15.55 7.82
CA ASN A 205 -1.74 15.53 7.31
C ASN A 205 -1.84 14.77 5.98
N ASP A 206 -0.91 14.98 5.04
CA ASP A 206 -0.88 14.21 3.79
C ASP A 206 -0.68 12.72 4.04
N THR A 207 0.24 12.38 4.95
CA THR A 207 0.48 11.00 5.34
C THR A 207 -0.77 10.36 5.96
N GLY A 208 -1.52 11.11 6.78
CA GLY A 208 -2.80 10.68 7.34
C GLY A 208 -3.82 10.32 6.27
N ASN A 209 -3.96 11.16 5.25
CA ASN A 209 -4.84 10.89 4.11
C ASN A 209 -4.42 9.62 3.33
N ARG A 210 -3.12 9.41 3.17
CA ARG A 210 -2.60 8.20 2.49
C ARG A 210 -2.87 6.93 3.29
N ILE A 211 -2.74 6.98 4.61
CA ILE A 211 -3.07 5.85 5.49
C ILE A 211 -4.56 5.53 5.45
N GLN A 212 -5.46 6.53 5.41
CA GLN A 212 -6.89 6.30 5.23
C GLN A 212 -7.20 5.61 3.91
N ASN A 213 -6.56 6.02 2.82
CA ASN A 213 -6.72 5.36 1.52
C ASN A 213 -6.18 3.92 1.54
N LEU A 214 -5.07 3.66 2.24
CA LEU A 214 -4.52 2.32 2.40
C LEU A 214 -5.46 1.43 3.23
N ALA A 215 -6.05 1.95 4.31
CA ALA A 215 -7.04 1.23 5.10
C ALA A 215 -8.27 0.85 4.26
N ALA A 216 -8.79 1.76 3.44
CA ALA A 216 -9.89 1.48 2.52
C ALA A 216 -9.54 0.40 1.48
N ALA A 217 -8.32 0.45 0.91
CA ALA A 217 -7.83 -0.59 0.00
C ALA A 217 -7.70 -1.96 0.69
N THR A 218 -7.28 -1.97 1.96
CA THR A 218 -7.21 -3.18 2.79
C THR A 218 -8.59 -3.81 3.00
N GLU A 219 -9.64 -3.01 3.25
CA GLU A 219 -11.02 -3.49 3.34
C GLU A 219 -11.52 -4.06 1.99
N GLU A 220 -11.19 -3.43 0.88
CA GLU A 220 -11.56 -3.89 -0.47
C GLU A 220 -10.87 -5.23 -0.81
N ILE A 221 -9.59 -5.40 -0.44
CA ILE A 221 -8.86 -6.66 -0.60
C ILE A 221 -9.53 -7.77 0.22
N ALA A 222 -9.92 -7.51 1.47
CA ALA A 222 -10.62 -8.48 2.31
C ALA A 222 -11.95 -8.91 1.68
N ALA A 223 -12.73 -7.98 1.16
CA ALA A 223 -13.97 -8.28 0.46
C ALA A 223 -13.74 -9.11 -0.82
N SER A 224 -12.71 -8.75 -1.60
CA SER A 224 -12.33 -9.46 -2.83
C SER A 224 -11.86 -10.89 -2.54
N SER A 225 -11.10 -11.11 -1.46
CA SER A 225 -10.67 -12.43 -1.00
C SER A 225 -11.87 -13.35 -0.73
N ASN A 226 -12.90 -12.84 -0.05
CA ASN A 226 -14.12 -13.59 0.20
C ASN A 226 -14.89 -13.95 -1.08
N VAL A 227 -14.92 -13.05 -2.07
CA VAL A 227 -15.52 -13.32 -3.38
C VAL A 227 -14.78 -14.41 -4.13
N ILE A 228 -13.43 -14.36 -4.12
CA ILE A 228 -12.59 -15.38 -4.75
C ILE A 228 -12.84 -16.76 -4.10
N LEU A 229 -12.87 -16.84 -2.77
CA LEU A 229 -13.15 -18.09 -2.06
C LEU A 229 -14.53 -18.64 -2.40
N SER A 230 -15.55 -17.78 -2.46
CA SER A 230 -16.92 -18.19 -2.83
C SER A 230 -16.97 -18.72 -4.26
N ALA A 231 -16.33 -18.06 -5.20
CA ALA A 231 -16.27 -18.50 -6.60
C ALA A 231 -15.50 -19.83 -6.73
N ALA A 232 -14.37 -19.97 -6.03
CA ALA A 232 -13.59 -21.20 -6.01
C ALA A 232 -14.42 -22.39 -5.48
N ASN A 233 -15.12 -22.20 -4.37
CA ASN A 233 -16.02 -23.23 -3.81
C ASN A 233 -17.13 -23.63 -4.77
N SER A 234 -17.71 -22.67 -5.51
CA SER A 234 -18.75 -22.94 -6.50
C SER A 234 -18.23 -23.78 -7.67
N VAL A 235 -17.03 -23.45 -8.18
CA VAL A 235 -16.41 -24.23 -9.26
C VAL A 235 -16.03 -25.63 -8.77
N LYS A 236 -15.46 -25.76 -7.56
CA LYS A 236 -15.13 -27.07 -6.96
C LYS A 236 -16.37 -27.94 -6.84
N SER A 237 -17.48 -27.40 -6.32
CA SER A 237 -18.75 -28.13 -6.23
C SER A 237 -19.29 -28.58 -7.60
N THR A 238 -19.06 -27.81 -8.65
CA THR A 238 -19.44 -28.19 -10.01
C THR A 238 -18.57 -29.33 -10.55
N LEU A 239 -17.28 -29.32 -10.26
CA LEU A 239 -16.35 -30.39 -10.65
C LEU A 239 -16.64 -31.72 -9.93
N GLU A 240 -17.10 -31.69 -8.70
CA GLU A 240 -17.50 -32.89 -7.93
C GLU A 240 -18.77 -33.56 -8.48
N GLN A 241 -19.51 -32.90 -9.37
CA GLN A 241 -20.72 -33.43 -10.03
C GLN A 241 -20.42 -34.03 -11.41
N LEU A 242 -19.21 -33.89 -11.93
CA LEU A 242 -18.75 -34.45 -13.22
C LEU A 242 -18.14 -35.83 -13.03
#